data_8932831d56c4147a5705dc364fe4e1fd
#
_entry.id   8932831d56c4147a5705dc364fe4e1fd
#
_cell.length_a   1.000
_cell.length_b   1.000
_cell.length_c   1.000
_cell.angle_alpha   90.00
_cell.angle_beta   90.00
_cell.angle_gamma   90.00
#
_symmetry.space_group_name_H-M   'P 1'
#
loop_
_entity.id
_entity.type
_entity.pdbx_description
1 polymer ?
#
loop_
_entity_poly.entity_id
_entity_poly.type
_entity_poly.pdbx_seq_one_letter_code
_entity_poly.pdbx_strand_id
1 'polypeptide(L)'
;MKNDFLTYQAQTSPHPLSIEIKKAKGSYIYDINGKKYLDFVAGVSANSLGHQHPKVTRAIKKQLNKYTHVMVYGEFIQEQPVQLSKLLSKTLPNIFSVYLTNSGTEACEGALKLAKRHTKRSEIIACHHSYHGNTQGSMSVSGAEIQNRAFRPLVPGSKFIHYNSLEDIKK
;
A
#
# COMPACT_ATOMS: atom_id res chain seq x y z
N MET A 1 -20.41 15.37 13.71
CA MET A 1 -19.52 14.35 13.09
C MET A 1 -18.36 13.91 13.98
N LYS A 2 -17.69 14.81 14.78
CA LYS A 2 -16.54 14.37 15.62
C LYS A 2 -16.91 13.28 16.63
N ASN A 3 -18.05 13.41 17.31
CA ASN A 3 -18.50 12.38 18.25
C ASN A 3 -18.82 11.06 17.54
N ASP A 4 -19.45 11.11 16.38
CA ASP A 4 -19.75 9.91 15.59
C ASP A 4 -18.46 9.23 15.12
N PHE A 5 -17.46 10.01 14.67
CA PHE A 5 -16.13 9.50 14.33
C PHE A 5 -15.49 8.76 15.50
N LEU A 6 -15.54 9.32 16.71
CA LEU A 6 -14.95 8.69 17.89
C LEU A 6 -15.75 7.48 18.39
N THR A 7 -17.06 7.44 18.11
CA THR A 7 -17.95 6.36 18.56
C THR A 7 -17.98 5.18 17.61
N TYR A 8 -18.06 5.43 16.30
CA TYR A 8 -18.36 4.40 15.30
C TYR A 8 -17.17 4.02 14.42
N GLN A 9 -16.12 4.83 14.37
CA GLN A 9 -14.94 4.53 13.58
C GLN A 9 -13.77 4.17 14.51
N ALA A 10 -13.23 2.95 14.37
CA ALA A 10 -12.04 2.54 15.09
C ALA A 10 -10.82 3.41 14.70
N GLN A 11 -10.16 4.00 15.69
CA GLN A 11 -8.92 4.74 15.50
C GLN A 11 -7.71 3.83 15.74
N THR A 12 -6.68 3.98 14.92
CA THR A 12 -5.39 3.30 15.09
C THR A 12 -4.40 4.06 15.98
N SER A 13 -4.79 5.26 16.43
CA SER A 13 -4.02 6.11 17.33
C SER A 13 -4.90 6.58 18.49
N PRO A 14 -4.38 6.61 19.73
CA PRO A 14 -5.11 7.13 20.89
C PRO A 14 -5.36 8.66 20.80
N HIS A 15 -4.63 9.36 19.93
CA HIS A 15 -4.71 10.81 19.76
C HIS A 15 -4.90 11.18 18.28
N PRO A 16 -6.06 10.86 17.65
CA PRO A 16 -6.31 11.24 16.27
C PRO A 16 -6.39 12.75 16.11
N LEU A 17 -5.90 13.29 15.00
CA LEU A 17 -5.96 14.73 14.71
C LEU A 17 -7.39 15.27 14.67
N SER A 18 -8.36 14.42 14.34
CA SER A 18 -9.80 14.73 14.31
C SER A 18 -10.16 16.00 13.53
N ILE A 19 -9.45 16.26 12.44
CA ILE A 19 -9.74 17.41 11.56
C ILE A 19 -10.93 17.02 10.67
N GLU A 20 -12.03 17.75 10.75
CA GLU A 20 -13.20 17.54 9.90
C GLU A 20 -12.95 18.13 8.51
N ILE A 21 -12.67 17.28 7.53
CA ILE A 21 -12.29 17.68 6.17
C ILE A 21 -13.54 18.06 5.36
N LYS A 22 -13.55 19.26 4.79
CA LYS A 22 -14.57 19.74 3.85
C LYS A 22 -14.19 19.51 2.40
N LYS A 23 -12.93 19.78 2.04
CA LYS A 23 -12.40 19.62 0.68
C LYS A 23 -10.88 19.55 0.69
N ALA A 24 -10.33 19.05 -0.39
CA ALA A 24 -8.89 19.13 -0.65
C ALA A 24 -8.63 19.48 -2.11
N LYS A 25 -7.54 20.23 -2.41
CA LYS A 25 -7.16 20.61 -3.77
C LYS A 25 -5.68 20.91 -3.84
N GLY A 26 -5.00 20.37 -4.84
CA GLY A 26 -3.54 20.50 -4.97
C GLY A 26 -2.86 19.95 -3.72
N SER A 27 -1.98 20.72 -3.09
CA SER A 27 -1.26 20.34 -1.87
C SER A 27 -1.98 20.74 -0.58
N TYR A 28 -3.26 21.07 -0.62
CA TYR A 28 -3.95 21.63 0.53
C TYR A 28 -5.25 20.90 0.88
N ILE A 29 -5.48 20.77 2.18
CA ILE A 29 -6.72 20.31 2.79
C ILE A 29 -7.42 21.52 3.46
N TYR A 30 -8.74 21.54 3.46
CA TYR A 30 -9.55 22.56 4.08
C TYR A 30 -10.58 21.91 5.00
N ASP A 31 -10.65 22.37 6.24
CA ASP A 31 -11.64 21.91 7.19
C ASP A 31 -13.02 22.57 6.98
N ILE A 32 -13.99 22.16 7.81
CA ILE A 32 -15.36 22.69 7.76
C ILE A 32 -15.44 24.19 8.08
N ASN A 33 -14.47 24.74 8.80
CA ASN A 33 -14.38 26.15 9.17
C ASN A 33 -13.63 26.99 8.12
N GLY A 34 -13.14 26.34 7.05
CA GLY A 34 -12.38 26.98 5.97
C GLY A 34 -10.90 27.15 6.28
N LYS A 35 -10.39 26.66 7.39
CA LYS A 35 -8.96 26.68 7.71
C LYS A 35 -8.21 25.80 6.72
N LYS A 36 -7.09 26.31 6.23
CA LYS A 36 -6.24 25.70 5.22
C LYS A 36 -5.04 25.02 5.88
N TYR A 37 -4.77 23.77 5.48
CA TYR A 37 -3.63 23.00 5.94
C TYR A 37 -2.80 22.57 4.72
N LEU A 38 -1.49 22.72 4.81
CA LEU A 38 -0.57 22.15 3.82
C LEU A 38 -0.42 20.66 4.10
N ASP A 39 -0.78 19.84 3.12
CA ASP A 39 -0.77 18.39 3.26
C ASP A 39 0.58 17.78 2.86
N PHE A 40 1.47 17.63 3.82
CA PHE A 40 2.75 16.92 3.62
C PHE A 40 2.60 15.39 3.76
N VAL A 41 1.47 14.89 4.26
CA VAL A 41 1.22 13.45 4.39
C VAL A 41 0.80 12.85 3.05
N ALA A 42 0.05 13.62 2.26
CA ALA A 42 -0.40 13.25 0.92
C ALA A 42 -1.02 11.84 0.84
N GLY A 43 -1.86 11.48 1.86
CA GLY A 43 -2.44 10.15 1.97
C GLY A 43 -1.39 9.04 2.09
N VAL A 44 -0.33 9.26 2.88
CA VAL A 44 0.86 8.40 2.98
C VAL A 44 1.49 8.17 1.60
N SER A 45 1.77 9.29 0.91
CA SER A 45 2.37 9.38 -0.43
C SER A 45 1.48 8.89 -1.60
N ALA A 46 0.21 8.53 -1.35
CA ALA A 46 -0.69 8.10 -2.41
C ALA A 46 -1.11 9.24 -3.35
N ASN A 47 -1.20 10.48 -2.84
CA ASN A 47 -1.59 11.67 -3.58
C ASN A 47 -0.40 12.47 -4.14
N SER A 48 0.62 11.82 -4.70
CA SER A 48 1.84 12.45 -5.20
C SER A 48 1.60 13.56 -6.24
N LEU A 49 0.50 13.49 -6.99
CA LEU A 49 0.09 14.51 -7.97
C LEU A 49 -0.75 15.62 -7.36
N GLY A 50 -1.04 15.55 -6.06
CA GLY A 50 -1.93 16.44 -5.35
C GLY A 50 -3.42 16.06 -5.48
N HIS A 51 -4.21 16.62 -4.56
CA HIS A 51 -5.65 16.37 -4.51
C HIS A 51 -6.37 16.90 -5.75
N GLN A 52 -7.32 16.13 -6.27
CA GLN A 52 -8.15 16.49 -7.44
C GLN A 52 -7.34 16.84 -8.69
N HIS A 53 -6.24 16.15 -8.97
CA HIS A 53 -5.46 16.37 -10.17
C HIS A 53 -6.38 16.25 -11.43
N PRO A 54 -6.48 17.29 -12.29
CA PRO A 54 -7.54 17.37 -13.30
C PRO A 54 -7.52 16.23 -14.31
N LYS A 55 -6.32 15.77 -14.73
CA LYS A 55 -6.21 14.63 -15.66
C LYS A 55 -6.68 13.33 -15.03
N VAL A 56 -6.32 13.08 -13.75
CA VAL A 56 -6.72 11.88 -13.01
C VAL A 56 -8.24 11.88 -12.79
N THR A 57 -8.79 12.98 -12.27
CA THR A 57 -10.23 13.12 -12.04
C THR A 57 -11.04 12.92 -13.32
N ARG A 58 -10.58 13.46 -14.44
CA ARG A 58 -11.23 13.28 -15.75
C ARG A 58 -11.20 11.82 -16.21
N ALA A 59 -10.05 11.15 -16.04
CA ALA A 59 -9.91 9.74 -16.41
C ALA A 59 -10.83 8.83 -15.59
N ILE A 60 -10.92 9.07 -14.27
CA ILE A 60 -11.82 8.32 -13.37
C ILE A 60 -13.28 8.53 -13.79
N LYS A 61 -13.71 9.78 -13.99
CA LYS A 61 -15.08 10.08 -14.44
C LYS A 61 -15.41 9.41 -15.78
N LYS A 62 -14.47 9.42 -16.73
CA LYS A 62 -14.64 8.73 -18.01
C LYS A 62 -14.80 7.22 -17.85
N GLN A 63 -14.01 6.62 -16.94
CA GLN A 63 -14.08 5.17 -16.68
C GLN A 63 -15.40 4.79 -16.00
N LEU A 64 -15.87 5.58 -15.03
CA LEU A 64 -17.14 5.34 -14.34
C LEU A 64 -18.33 5.27 -15.30
N ASN A 65 -18.31 6.02 -16.42
CA ASN A 65 -19.34 5.96 -17.45
C ASN A 65 -19.28 4.69 -18.32
N LYS A 66 -18.19 3.90 -18.22
CA LYS A 66 -18.07 2.62 -18.94
C LYS A 66 -18.47 1.44 -18.04
N TYR A 67 -17.74 1.26 -16.94
CA TYR A 67 -17.98 0.26 -15.89
C TYR A 67 -17.09 0.57 -14.69
N THR A 68 -17.49 0.10 -13.51
CA THR A 68 -16.74 0.24 -12.27
C THR A 68 -15.92 -1.01 -11.94
N HIS A 69 -16.53 -2.18 -12.06
CA HIS A 69 -15.90 -3.45 -11.73
C HIS A 69 -16.46 -4.56 -12.60
N VAL A 70 -15.59 -5.43 -13.05
CA VAL A 70 -15.91 -6.67 -13.76
C VAL A 70 -14.96 -7.77 -13.27
N MET A 71 -15.14 -9.02 -13.73
CA MET A 71 -14.26 -10.11 -13.37
C MET A 71 -12.79 -9.76 -13.64
N VAL A 72 -11.96 -9.96 -12.61
CA VAL A 72 -10.52 -9.74 -12.63
C VAL A 72 -9.78 -11.08 -12.86
N TYR A 73 -8.78 -11.44 -12.11
CA TYR A 73 -8.06 -12.74 -12.15
C TYR A 73 -7.52 -13.15 -13.53
N GLY A 74 -7.37 -12.19 -14.46
CA GLY A 74 -6.89 -12.47 -15.81
C GLY A 74 -7.91 -13.06 -16.77
N GLU A 75 -9.20 -13.14 -16.40
CA GLU A 75 -10.25 -13.68 -17.24
C GLU A 75 -10.73 -12.69 -18.30
N PHE A 76 -11.03 -11.45 -17.91
CA PHE A 76 -11.50 -10.43 -18.83
C PHE A 76 -10.39 -9.45 -19.21
N ILE A 77 -10.33 -9.13 -20.50
CA ILE A 77 -9.38 -8.13 -21.01
C ILE A 77 -9.93 -6.73 -20.72
N GLN A 78 -9.25 -5.99 -19.87
CA GLN A 78 -9.58 -4.63 -19.48
C GLN A 78 -8.47 -3.69 -19.94
N GLU A 79 -8.84 -2.65 -20.65
CA GLU A 79 -7.88 -1.72 -21.26
C GLU A 79 -6.92 -1.10 -20.23
N GLN A 80 -7.44 -0.58 -19.12
CA GLN A 80 -6.64 0.16 -18.13
C GLN A 80 -5.59 -0.71 -17.43
N PRO A 81 -5.92 -1.88 -16.88
CA PRO A 81 -4.93 -2.80 -16.32
C PRO A 81 -3.87 -3.23 -17.33
N VAL A 82 -4.26 -3.52 -18.57
CA VAL A 82 -3.33 -3.90 -19.64
C VAL A 82 -2.37 -2.76 -19.97
N GLN A 83 -2.86 -1.53 -20.13
CA GLN A 83 -2.02 -0.36 -20.41
C GLN A 83 -1.07 -0.04 -19.25
N LEU A 84 -1.54 -0.14 -18.00
CA LEU A 84 -0.72 0.05 -16.82
C LEU A 84 0.40 -1.00 -16.76
N SER A 85 0.06 -2.27 -16.93
CA SER A 85 1.03 -3.38 -16.93
C SER A 85 2.09 -3.20 -18.02
N LYS A 86 1.67 -2.80 -19.23
CA LYS A 86 2.57 -2.49 -20.35
C LYS A 86 3.50 -1.31 -20.04
N LEU A 87 2.99 -0.29 -19.35
CA LEU A 87 3.81 0.86 -18.95
C LEU A 87 4.85 0.45 -17.89
N LEU A 88 4.43 -0.26 -16.86
CA LEU A 88 5.32 -0.74 -15.80
C LEU A 88 6.40 -1.69 -16.33
N SER A 89 6.05 -2.59 -17.24
CA SER A 89 7.02 -3.50 -17.88
C SER A 89 8.12 -2.76 -18.66
N LYS A 90 7.83 -1.54 -19.15
CA LYS A 90 8.83 -0.72 -19.87
C LYS A 90 9.76 0.04 -18.94
N THR A 91 9.37 0.24 -17.67
CA THR A 91 10.17 1.04 -16.71
C THR A 91 11.23 0.21 -15.99
N LEU A 92 11.12 -1.10 -16.02
CA LEU A 92 12.02 -2.01 -15.33
C LEU A 92 12.58 -3.05 -16.32
N PRO A 93 13.89 -3.26 -16.36
CA PRO A 93 14.49 -4.26 -17.26
C PRO A 93 14.06 -5.67 -16.86
N ASN A 94 13.81 -6.51 -17.86
CA ASN A 94 13.45 -7.93 -17.68
C ASN A 94 12.14 -8.23 -16.93
N ILE A 95 11.20 -7.28 -16.84
CA ILE A 95 9.87 -7.56 -16.34
C ILE A 95 8.92 -7.86 -17.50
N PHE A 96 8.34 -9.06 -17.49
CA PHE A 96 7.45 -9.54 -18.55
C PHE A 96 5.97 -9.53 -18.13
N SER A 97 5.68 -9.62 -16.84
CA SER A 97 4.32 -9.68 -16.33
C SER A 97 4.18 -8.86 -15.06
N VAL A 98 3.01 -8.26 -14.88
CA VAL A 98 2.66 -7.44 -13.72
C VAL A 98 1.44 -8.05 -13.03
N TYR A 99 1.55 -8.32 -11.74
CA TYR A 99 0.45 -8.75 -10.89
C TYR A 99 -0.09 -7.54 -10.13
N LEU A 100 -1.29 -7.09 -10.47
CA LEU A 100 -1.95 -5.94 -9.86
C LEU A 100 -2.73 -6.36 -8.62
N THR A 101 -2.61 -5.59 -7.55
CA THR A 101 -3.29 -5.79 -6.26
C THR A 101 -3.89 -4.47 -5.77
N ASN A 102 -4.71 -4.52 -4.72
CA ASN A 102 -5.35 -3.32 -4.16
C ASN A 102 -4.48 -2.59 -3.12
N SER A 103 -3.44 -3.24 -2.60
CA SER A 103 -2.61 -2.67 -1.55
C SER A 103 -1.18 -3.20 -1.57
N GLY A 104 -0.27 -2.46 -0.91
CA GLY A 104 1.12 -2.92 -0.72
C GLY A 104 1.21 -4.22 0.08
N THR A 105 0.35 -4.40 1.08
CA THR A 105 0.33 -5.65 1.86
C THR A 105 -0.05 -6.86 1.00
N GLU A 106 -1.04 -6.72 0.11
CA GLU A 106 -1.41 -7.78 -0.84
C GLU A 106 -0.29 -8.08 -1.85
N ALA A 107 0.42 -7.04 -2.30
CA ALA A 107 1.59 -7.22 -3.16
C ALA A 107 2.70 -8.00 -2.45
N CYS A 108 2.97 -7.69 -1.19
CA CYS A 108 3.91 -8.43 -0.34
C CYS A 108 3.48 -9.89 -0.15
N GLU A 109 2.21 -10.15 0.17
CA GLU A 109 1.67 -11.52 0.28
C GLU A 109 1.85 -12.31 -1.02
N GLY A 110 1.54 -11.69 -2.16
CA GLY A 110 1.74 -12.28 -3.49
C GLY A 110 3.21 -12.60 -3.74
N ALA A 111 4.11 -11.68 -3.43
CA ALA A 111 5.55 -11.85 -3.60
C ALA A 111 6.12 -12.98 -2.72
N LEU A 112 5.72 -13.05 -1.44
CA LEU A 112 6.12 -14.10 -0.51
C LEU A 112 5.69 -15.49 -1.00
N LYS A 113 4.44 -15.60 -1.46
CA LYS A 113 3.91 -16.87 -2.02
C LYS A 113 4.65 -17.25 -3.29
N LEU A 114 4.87 -16.30 -4.18
CA LEU A 114 5.59 -16.53 -5.45
C LEU A 114 7.02 -16.96 -5.20
N ALA A 115 7.74 -16.28 -4.31
CA ALA A 115 9.11 -16.62 -3.94
C ALA A 115 9.24 -18.06 -3.41
N LYS A 116 8.39 -18.43 -2.45
CA LYS A 116 8.35 -19.79 -1.89
C LYS A 116 8.01 -20.83 -2.95
N ARG A 117 7.01 -20.55 -3.80
CA ARG A 117 6.61 -21.47 -4.88
C ARG A 117 7.70 -21.69 -5.91
N HIS A 118 8.38 -20.62 -6.31
CA HIS A 118 9.44 -20.65 -7.32
C HIS A 118 10.71 -21.32 -6.81
N THR A 119 11.19 -20.90 -5.63
CA THR A 119 12.47 -21.37 -5.07
C THR A 119 12.36 -22.70 -4.33
N LYS A 120 11.14 -23.11 -3.92
CA LYS A 120 10.87 -24.23 -3.01
C LYS A 120 11.53 -24.07 -1.63
N ARG A 121 11.93 -22.86 -1.26
CA ARG A 121 12.52 -22.52 0.04
C ARG A 121 11.45 -21.93 0.95
N SER A 122 11.53 -22.23 2.24
CA SER A 122 10.57 -21.73 3.26
C SER A 122 11.03 -20.44 3.92
N GLU A 123 12.34 -20.20 4.00
CA GLU A 123 12.91 -19.05 4.68
C GLU A 123 12.86 -17.79 3.81
N ILE A 124 12.58 -16.67 4.47
CA ILE A 124 12.56 -15.32 3.88
C ILE A 124 13.49 -14.43 4.71
N ILE A 125 14.37 -13.73 4.05
CA ILE A 125 15.23 -12.72 4.67
C ILE A 125 14.61 -11.35 4.48
N ALA A 126 14.46 -10.58 5.55
CA ALA A 126 13.95 -9.21 5.57
C ALA A 126 14.88 -8.30 6.37
N CYS A 127 14.70 -6.98 6.28
CA CYS A 127 15.53 -6.05 7.01
C CYS A 127 14.86 -5.62 8.33
N HIS A 128 15.68 -5.41 9.36
CA HIS A 128 15.25 -4.73 10.58
C HIS A 128 14.68 -3.34 10.23
N HIS A 129 13.72 -2.87 11.02
CA HIS A 129 13.05 -1.57 10.84
C HIS A 129 12.29 -1.39 9.52
N SER A 130 12.04 -2.48 8.77
CA SER A 130 11.21 -2.45 7.57
C SER A 130 9.72 -2.54 7.90
N TYR A 131 8.88 -2.02 6.99
CA TYR A 131 7.43 -2.17 7.04
C TYR A 131 6.91 -2.68 5.70
N HIS A 132 6.16 -3.77 5.73
CA HIS A 132 5.64 -4.44 4.53
C HIS A 132 4.12 -4.63 4.53
N GLY A 133 3.45 -4.23 5.59
CA GLY A 133 1.99 -4.30 5.72
C GLY A 133 1.51 -4.94 7.02
N ASN A 134 0.20 -5.07 7.15
CA ASN A 134 -0.48 -5.49 8.38
C ASN A 134 -1.19 -6.84 8.27
N THR A 135 -1.05 -7.58 7.19
CA THR A 135 -1.50 -8.98 7.13
C THR A 135 -0.49 -9.89 7.80
N GLN A 136 -0.89 -11.10 8.20
CA GLN A 136 -0.01 -12.02 8.93
C GLN A 136 1.31 -12.30 8.18
N GLY A 137 1.27 -12.53 6.88
CA GLY A 137 2.48 -12.78 6.09
C GLY A 137 3.34 -11.53 5.93
N SER A 138 2.77 -10.39 5.55
CA SER A 138 3.52 -9.14 5.39
C SER A 138 4.07 -8.61 6.72
N MET A 139 3.33 -8.78 7.82
CA MET A 139 3.79 -8.45 9.17
C MET A 139 4.94 -9.36 9.61
N SER A 140 4.92 -10.63 9.21
CA SER A 140 5.97 -11.61 9.54
C SER A 140 7.34 -11.25 8.95
N VAL A 141 7.38 -10.49 7.87
CA VAL A 141 8.59 -9.98 7.24
C VAL A 141 8.87 -8.50 7.52
N SER A 142 8.02 -7.84 8.33
CA SER A 142 8.22 -6.47 8.79
C SER A 142 9.14 -6.46 10.01
N GLY A 143 10.26 -5.74 9.94
CA GLY A 143 11.29 -5.70 10.98
C GLY A 143 11.01 -4.76 12.17
N ALA A 144 9.77 -4.29 12.32
CA ALA A 144 9.36 -3.37 13.39
C ALA A 144 8.83 -4.15 14.61
N GLU A 145 9.73 -4.73 15.39
CA GLU A 145 9.41 -5.65 16.53
C GLU A 145 8.40 -5.06 17.53
N ILE A 146 8.53 -3.79 17.87
CA ILE A 146 7.62 -3.13 18.84
C ILE A 146 6.17 -3.16 18.34
N GLN A 147 5.95 -3.00 17.04
CA GLN A 147 4.62 -3.00 16.43
C GLN A 147 4.07 -4.42 16.28
N ASN A 148 4.93 -5.39 16.02
CA ASN A 148 4.54 -6.78 15.72
C ASN A 148 4.32 -7.65 16.93
N ARG A 149 4.89 -7.27 18.08
CA ARG A 149 4.90 -8.07 19.32
C ARG A 149 3.52 -8.51 19.79
N ALA A 150 2.53 -7.63 19.70
CA ALA A 150 1.16 -7.91 20.15
C ALA A 150 0.41 -8.94 19.30
N PHE A 151 0.92 -9.24 18.09
CA PHE A 151 0.24 -10.10 17.11
C PHE A 151 0.89 -11.47 16.92
N ARG A 152 1.81 -11.83 17.81
CA ARG A 152 2.48 -13.13 17.78
C ARG A 152 1.52 -14.27 18.20
N PRO A 153 1.66 -15.50 17.67
CA PRO A 153 2.72 -15.95 16.75
C PRO A 153 2.49 -15.49 15.32
N LEU A 154 3.57 -15.06 14.65
CA LEU A 154 3.59 -14.72 13.24
C LEU A 154 3.96 -15.95 12.38
N VAL A 155 3.86 -15.82 11.06
CA VAL A 155 4.26 -16.88 10.13
C VAL A 155 5.75 -17.18 10.29
N PRO A 156 6.15 -18.44 10.54
CA PRO A 156 7.55 -18.80 10.80
C PRO A 156 8.41 -18.72 9.52
N GLY A 157 9.74 -18.72 9.71
CA GLY A 157 10.72 -18.75 8.63
C GLY A 157 11.20 -17.38 8.18
N SER A 158 10.89 -16.31 8.92
CA SER A 158 11.46 -14.98 8.66
C SER A 158 12.74 -14.78 9.45
N LYS A 159 13.80 -14.36 8.78
CA LYS A 159 15.08 -13.94 9.36
C LYS A 159 15.32 -12.47 9.08
N PHE A 160 15.95 -11.76 10.01
CA PHE A 160 16.17 -10.33 9.88
C PHE A 160 17.64 -9.98 9.86
N ILE A 161 18.02 -9.11 8.95
CA ILE A 161 19.36 -8.57 8.78
C ILE A 161 19.34 -7.04 8.89
N HIS A 162 20.47 -6.44 9.20
CA HIS A 162 20.60 -4.98 9.09
C HIS A 162 20.70 -4.57 7.61
N TYR A 163 20.02 -3.49 7.29
CA TYR A 163 20.09 -2.96 5.93
C TYR A 163 21.53 -2.63 5.55
N ASN A 164 21.94 -3.07 4.36
CA ASN A 164 23.29 -2.90 3.84
C ASN A 164 24.42 -3.58 4.64
N SER A 165 24.12 -4.62 5.41
CA SER A 165 25.10 -5.43 6.14
C SER A 165 25.47 -6.69 5.37
N LEU A 166 26.67 -6.74 4.79
CA LEU A 166 27.19 -7.96 4.14
C LEU A 166 27.56 -9.04 5.17
N GLU A 167 27.86 -8.67 6.40
CA GLU A 167 28.17 -9.63 7.47
C GLU A 167 26.93 -10.43 7.86
N ASP A 168 25.77 -9.78 7.94
CA ASP A 168 24.53 -10.47 8.31
C ASP A 168 24.04 -11.44 7.20
N ILE A 169 24.40 -11.16 5.94
CA ILE A 169 24.05 -12.03 4.81
C ILE A 169 24.91 -13.32 4.80
N LYS A 170 26.13 -13.26 5.36
CA LYS A 170 27.05 -14.41 5.41
C LYS A 170 26.79 -15.36 6.55
N LYS A 171 25.98 -14.97 7.53
CA LYS A 171 25.51 -15.78 8.66
C LYS A 171 24.27 -16.58 8.31
#